data_d52fa97ff64622fce4b8a9b22818d53d
#
_entry.id   d52fa97ff64622fce4b8a9b22818d53d
#
_cell.length_a   1.000
_cell.length_b   1.000
_cell.length_c   1.000
_cell.angle_alpha   90.00
_cell.angle_beta   90.00
_cell.angle_gamma   90.00
#
_symmetry.space_group_name_H-M   'P 1'
#
loop_
_entity.id
_entity.type
_entity.pdbx_description
1 polymer ?
#
loop_
_entity_poly.entity_id
_entity_poly.type
_entity_poly.pdbx_seq_one_letter_code
_entity_poly.pdbx_strand_id
1 'polypeptide(L)'
;MVVRDGEVIDRVVASGWLGLAEGYLAGEWDAEPLPEVLGVLLSQDLEKKAGLWLGSAGKKKHRDFGTVSPGELPEGLIELYTGATRVTGSALFSSASRTTATEVREVQIGNGKRATDSWAVDVTWFGDPSVVERQDLDDAQGRRITAMLDEAGVGPGDRVLELPSSGGQLAVEAALRGASVDVLTSDEDHAEAVEARVRAAGVGGAVRVVLIDGPIPSPRQWSGRYDAIFSIERMETLGEGGLKHFLRAVDRMLDEGGRAVIQTCVSTELMRETSREALDVMRAYVWPALAYSTAENIREVTAKHTKLAISAENHLGSHLAATIPLWRANFAARERQAAAAGFDPVFRRLWEYQLSLHQCLAESGELDCMQFVFRPRG
;
A
#
# COMPACT_ATOMS: atom_id res chain seq x y z
N MET A 1 19.28 19.54 8.72
CA MET A 1 18.73 20.28 7.57
C MET A 1 19.70 21.40 7.19
N VAL A 2 20.04 21.50 5.92
CA VAL A 2 20.89 22.56 5.36
C VAL A 2 20.08 23.28 4.29
N VAL A 3 19.78 24.56 4.50
CA VAL A 3 19.12 25.40 3.48
C VAL A 3 20.18 25.92 2.52
N ARG A 4 20.01 25.68 1.24
CA ARG A 4 20.91 26.12 0.16
C ARG A 4 20.36 27.33 -0.56
N ASP A 5 19.03 27.45 -0.64
CA ASP A 5 18.33 28.57 -1.25
C ASP A 5 17.17 29.02 -0.34
N GLY A 6 17.03 30.33 -0.14
CA GLY A 6 15.97 30.93 0.66
C GLY A 6 14.57 30.79 0.04
N GLU A 7 14.45 30.45 -1.24
CA GLU A 7 13.15 30.25 -1.92
C GLU A 7 12.31 29.17 -1.23
N VAL A 8 12.93 28.20 -0.55
CA VAL A 8 12.18 27.19 0.23
C VAL A 8 11.27 27.83 1.29
N ILE A 9 11.66 28.97 1.85
CA ILE A 9 10.86 29.67 2.86
C ILE A 9 9.58 30.20 2.22
N ASP A 10 9.69 30.82 1.04
CA ASP A 10 8.53 31.34 0.31
C ASP A 10 7.60 30.20 -0.13
N ARG A 11 8.15 29.04 -0.54
CA ARG A 11 7.35 27.84 -0.85
C ARG A 11 6.61 27.30 0.37
N VAL A 12 7.28 27.22 1.53
CA VAL A 12 6.64 26.77 2.78
C VAL A 12 5.52 27.74 3.19
N VAL A 13 5.76 29.04 3.06
CA VAL A 13 4.76 30.08 3.34
C VAL A 13 3.54 29.93 2.41
N ALA A 14 3.79 29.69 1.13
CA ALA A 14 2.72 29.58 0.12
C ALA A 14 1.95 28.26 0.19
N SER A 15 2.63 27.17 0.50
CA SER A 15 2.12 25.83 0.26
C SER A 15 2.37 24.82 1.40
N GLY A 16 2.88 25.27 2.55
CA GLY A 16 3.09 24.41 3.71
C GLY A 16 4.01 23.22 3.41
N TRP A 17 3.54 22.02 3.76
CA TRP A 17 4.28 20.78 3.55
C TRP A 17 4.58 20.48 2.09
N LEU A 18 3.65 20.79 1.17
CA LEU A 18 3.91 20.61 -0.25
C LEU A 18 5.05 21.53 -0.71
N GLY A 19 5.07 22.79 -0.27
CA GLY A 19 6.16 23.72 -0.59
C GLY A 19 7.51 23.28 -0.02
N LEU A 20 7.53 22.70 1.19
CA LEU A 20 8.74 22.12 1.78
C LEU A 20 9.27 20.97 0.93
N ALA A 21 8.38 20.06 0.50
CA ALA A 21 8.74 18.95 -0.37
C ALA A 21 9.27 19.43 -1.73
N GLU A 22 8.56 20.36 -2.37
CA GLU A 22 9.00 20.96 -3.64
C GLU A 22 10.36 21.63 -3.55
N GLY A 23 10.64 22.34 -2.44
CA GLY A 23 11.96 22.89 -2.17
C GLY A 23 13.05 21.81 -2.05
N TYR A 24 12.73 20.65 -1.44
CA TYR A 24 13.63 19.50 -1.44
C TYR A 24 13.87 18.98 -2.85
N LEU A 25 12.81 18.79 -3.63
CA LEU A 25 12.91 18.31 -5.02
C LEU A 25 13.76 19.25 -5.88
N ALA A 26 13.62 20.55 -5.68
CA ALA A 26 14.40 21.59 -6.38
C ALA A 26 15.86 21.70 -5.90
N GLY A 27 16.23 21.04 -4.79
CA GLY A 27 17.57 21.13 -4.22
C GLY A 27 17.82 22.39 -3.38
N GLU A 28 16.76 23.11 -2.99
CA GLU A 28 16.82 24.32 -2.17
C GLU A 28 17.20 24.01 -0.72
N TRP A 29 16.99 22.78 -0.29
CA TRP A 29 17.48 22.27 0.99
C TRP A 29 17.82 20.79 0.92
N ASP A 30 18.66 20.34 1.84
CA ASP A 30 19.05 18.95 2.03
C ASP A 30 19.07 18.57 3.52
N ALA A 31 18.98 17.27 3.77
CA ALA A 31 19.14 16.69 5.11
C ALA A 31 19.75 15.29 5.00
N GLU A 32 20.63 14.98 5.95
CA GLU A 32 21.17 13.64 6.08
C GLU A 32 21.34 13.35 7.59
N PRO A 33 20.65 12.29 8.09
CA PRO A 33 19.64 11.48 7.38
C PRO A 33 18.30 12.23 7.24
N LEU A 34 17.67 12.08 6.07
CA LEU A 34 16.41 12.78 5.74
C LEU A 34 15.22 12.36 6.64
N PRO A 35 15.02 11.06 6.98
CA PRO A 35 13.90 10.67 7.84
C PRO A 35 13.92 11.31 9.21
N GLU A 36 15.08 11.42 9.85
CA GLU A 36 15.19 12.05 11.18
C GLU A 36 14.74 13.51 11.14
N VAL A 37 15.14 14.25 10.10
CA VAL A 37 14.74 15.65 9.93
C VAL A 37 13.25 15.76 9.65
N LEU A 38 12.69 14.91 8.79
CA LEU A 38 11.24 14.88 8.52
C LEU A 38 10.46 14.52 9.79
N GLY A 39 10.91 13.56 10.59
CA GLY A 39 10.29 13.18 11.86
C GLY A 39 10.24 14.35 12.84
N VAL A 40 11.34 15.12 12.97
CA VAL A 40 11.36 16.33 13.79
C VAL A 40 10.40 17.38 13.27
N LEU A 41 10.38 17.63 11.97
CA LEU A 41 9.49 18.61 11.36
C LEU A 41 8.01 18.22 11.51
N LEU A 42 7.67 16.95 11.35
CA LEU A 42 6.32 16.42 11.58
C LEU A 42 5.86 16.64 13.04
N SER A 43 6.78 16.55 14.00
CA SER A 43 6.48 16.77 15.41
C SER A 43 6.22 18.23 15.78
N GLN A 44 6.62 19.19 14.92
CA GLN A 44 6.61 20.62 15.25
C GLN A 44 5.39 21.40 14.74
N ASP A 45 4.47 20.78 14.00
CA ASP A 45 3.28 21.45 13.44
C ASP A 45 3.66 22.75 12.69
N LEU A 46 4.37 22.58 11.57
CA LEU A 46 4.94 23.69 10.78
C LEU A 46 3.91 24.75 10.40
N GLU A 47 2.67 24.38 10.19
CA GLU A 47 1.64 25.29 9.72
C GLU A 47 1.08 26.22 10.80
N LYS A 48 0.94 25.75 12.04
CA LYS A 48 0.57 26.63 13.16
C LYS A 48 1.62 27.70 13.39
N LYS A 49 2.89 27.34 13.23
CA LYS A 49 4.00 28.30 13.39
C LYS A 49 4.08 29.32 12.24
N ALA A 50 3.87 28.87 10.99
CA ALA A 50 3.81 29.77 9.84
C ALA A 50 2.60 30.72 9.91
N GLY A 51 1.42 30.23 10.31
CA GLY A 51 0.22 31.04 10.50
C GLY A 51 0.34 32.11 11.61
N LEU A 52 1.12 31.85 12.66
CA LEU A 52 1.43 32.83 13.71
C LEU A 52 2.29 33.99 13.20
N TRP A 53 3.12 33.76 12.16
CA TRP A 53 3.99 34.78 11.57
C TRP A 53 3.27 35.64 10.52
N LEU A 54 2.22 35.12 9.88
CA LEU A 54 1.60 35.74 8.69
C LEU A 54 0.20 36.34 8.93
N GLY A 55 -0.34 36.25 10.14
CA GLY A 55 -1.64 36.86 10.48
C GLY A 55 -2.78 36.40 9.55
N SER A 56 -3.65 35.54 10.04
CA SER A 56 -4.89 35.09 9.38
C SER A 56 -4.69 34.15 8.18
N ALA A 57 -4.49 32.89 8.46
CA ALA A 57 -4.69 31.84 7.48
C ALA A 57 -6.18 31.76 7.12
N GLY A 58 -6.53 32.12 5.89
CA GLY A 58 -7.83 31.79 5.32
C GLY A 58 -8.08 30.27 5.43
N LYS A 59 -9.35 29.88 5.56
CA LYS A 59 -9.73 28.45 5.56
C LYS A 59 -9.01 27.74 4.40
N LYS A 60 -8.12 26.77 4.72
CA LYS A 60 -7.46 25.97 3.71
C LYS A 60 -8.52 25.30 2.84
N LYS A 61 -8.52 25.60 1.56
CA LYS A 61 -9.24 24.76 0.60
C LYS A 61 -8.49 23.43 0.53
N HIS A 62 -9.19 22.35 0.77
CA HIS A 62 -8.68 21.02 0.46
C HIS A 62 -8.20 21.03 -0.99
N ARG A 63 -6.93 20.73 -1.24
CA ARG A 63 -6.41 20.66 -2.60
C ARG A 63 -7.00 19.44 -3.28
N ASP A 64 -7.59 19.68 -4.45
CA ASP A 64 -8.06 18.57 -5.29
C ASP A 64 -6.91 18.20 -6.25
N PHE A 65 -6.31 17.05 -6.01
CA PHE A 65 -5.25 16.49 -6.86
C PHE A 65 -5.81 15.52 -7.92
N GLY A 66 -7.13 15.28 -7.92
CA GLY A 66 -7.79 14.33 -8.80
C GLY A 66 -8.25 13.06 -8.08
N THR A 67 -9.06 12.28 -8.76
CA THR A 67 -9.72 11.08 -8.22
C THR A 67 -9.29 9.79 -8.91
N VAL A 68 -8.42 9.88 -9.90
CA VAL A 68 -7.95 8.72 -10.68
C VAL A 68 -6.48 8.54 -10.40
N SER A 69 -6.11 7.36 -9.92
CA SER A 69 -4.71 6.95 -9.82
C SER A 69 -4.17 6.74 -11.25
N PRO A 70 -3.02 7.30 -11.61
CA PRO A 70 -2.28 6.81 -12.76
C PRO A 70 -1.98 5.34 -12.51
N GLY A 71 -1.84 4.52 -13.48
CA GLY A 71 -1.59 3.09 -13.38
C GLY A 71 -0.65 2.60 -12.26
N GLU A 72 -0.04 1.49 -12.47
CA GLU A 72 0.94 0.90 -11.55
C GLU A 72 2.28 1.66 -11.63
N LEU A 73 3.15 1.46 -10.66
CA LEU A 73 4.50 2.05 -10.70
C LEU A 73 5.29 1.41 -11.86
N PRO A 74 6.14 2.19 -12.54
CA PRO A 74 6.99 1.64 -13.59
C PRO A 74 7.84 0.46 -13.08
N GLU A 75 7.88 -0.63 -13.82
CA GLU A 75 8.62 -1.85 -13.43
C GLU A 75 10.11 -1.57 -13.17
N GLY A 76 10.73 -0.70 -13.99
CA GLY A 76 12.10 -0.26 -13.76
C GLY A 76 12.32 0.48 -12.43
N LEU A 77 11.30 1.15 -11.91
CA LEU A 77 11.35 1.78 -10.59
C LEU A 77 11.22 0.73 -9.49
N ILE A 78 10.26 -0.20 -9.62
CA ILE A 78 10.03 -1.28 -8.66
C ILE A 78 11.33 -2.07 -8.44
N GLU A 79 12.03 -2.43 -9.50
CA GLU A 79 13.31 -3.14 -9.43
C GLU A 79 14.38 -2.40 -8.61
N LEU A 80 14.39 -1.07 -8.67
CA LEU A 80 15.42 -0.26 -7.99
C LEU A 80 15.31 -0.32 -6.46
N TYR A 81 14.11 -0.48 -5.90
CA TYR A 81 13.95 -0.43 -4.45
C TYR A 81 13.53 -1.75 -3.81
N THR A 82 12.75 -2.61 -4.49
CA THR A 82 12.26 -3.84 -3.90
C THR A 82 13.28 -4.98 -3.86
N GLY A 83 14.33 -4.92 -4.66
CA GLY A 83 15.34 -5.97 -4.73
C GLY A 83 15.13 -6.97 -5.87
N ALA A 84 15.67 -8.18 -5.74
CA ALA A 84 15.67 -9.18 -6.81
C ALA A 84 14.29 -9.79 -7.06
N THR A 85 13.44 -9.84 -6.06
CA THR A 85 12.07 -10.37 -6.18
C THR A 85 11.16 -9.48 -7.00
N ARG A 86 11.45 -8.18 -7.11
CA ARG A 86 10.59 -7.18 -7.78
C ARG A 86 9.14 -7.23 -7.31
N VAL A 87 8.94 -7.54 -6.04
CA VAL A 87 7.60 -7.65 -5.42
C VAL A 87 7.34 -6.44 -4.58
N THR A 88 6.22 -5.77 -4.82
CA THR A 88 5.77 -4.62 -4.03
C THR A 88 5.11 -5.06 -2.73
N GLY A 89 4.97 -4.13 -1.80
CA GLY A 89 4.31 -4.33 -0.52
C GLY A 89 5.23 -4.73 0.62
N SER A 90 4.77 -4.45 1.84
CA SER A 90 5.48 -4.71 3.09
C SER A 90 5.83 -6.18 3.26
N ALA A 91 7.07 -6.47 3.69
CA ALA A 91 7.59 -7.83 3.87
C ALA A 91 7.17 -8.44 5.22
N LEU A 92 7.39 -9.75 5.40
CA LEU A 92 7.15 -10.48 6.65
C LEU A 92 8.46 -11.12 7.13
N PHE A 93 9.12 -10.51 8.12
CA PHE A 93 10.36 -10.99 8.69
C PHE A 93 10.13 -12.12 9.69
N SER A 94 11.00 -13.11 9.71
CA SER A 94 10.84 -14.33 10.53
C SER A 94 11.16 -14.13 12.01
N SER A 95 11.90 -13.09 12.37
CA SER A 95 12.40 -12.86 13.72
C SER A 95 11.39 -12.21 14.68
N ALA A 96 10.17 -11.91 14.20
CA ALA A 96 9.15 -11.27 15.00
C ALA A 96 8.32 -12.26 15.84
N SER A 97 7.90 -11.81 17.01
CA SER A 97 6.88 -12.50 17.80
C SER A 97 5.50 -12.36 17.17
N ARG A 98 4.59 -13.27 17.50
CA ARG A 98 3.20 -13.24 17.04
C ARG A 98 2.25 -13.50 18.19
N THR A 99 1.25 -12.62 18.35
CA THR A 99 0.20 -12.77 19.35
C THR A 99 -1.16 -12.71 18.66
N THR A 100 -1.99 -13.71 18.86
CA THR A 100 -3.33 -13.80 18.29
C THR A 100 -4.38 -13.82 19.40
N ALA A 101 -5.45 -13.03 19.21
CA ALA A 101 -6.64 -13.04 20.05
C ALA A 101 -7.88 -13.10 19.17
N THR A 102 -8.91 -13.83 19.60
CA THR A 102 -10.21 -13.82 18.93
C THR A 102 -11.07 -12.72 19.55
N GLU A 103 -11.53 -11.78 18.75
CA GLU A 103 -12.42 -10.69 19.16
C GLU A 103 -13.80 -10.85 18.52
N VAL A 104 -14.84 -10.45 19.26
CA VAL A 104 -16.20 -10.36 18.69
C VAL A 104 -16.40 -8.95 18.16
N ARG A 105 -16.67 -8.84 16.87
CA ARG A 105 -16.97 -7.56 16.20
C ARG A 105 -18.47 -7.44 15.95
N GLU A 106 -19.03 -6.31 16.35
CA GLU A 106 -20.42 -5.95 16.07
C GLU A 106 -20.46 -4.81 15.05
N VAL A 107 -21.22 -4.97 13.99
CA VAL A 107 -21.38 -3.94 12.96
C VAL A 107 -22.85 -3.72 12.68
N GLN A 108 -23.25 -2.46 12.57
CA GLN A 108 -24.62 -2.10 12.18
C GLN A 108 -24.82 -2.35 10.69
N ILE A 109 -25.79 -3.20 10.35
CA ILE A 109 -26.15 -3.53 8.98
C ILE A 109 -27.43 -2.79 8.60
N GLY A 110 -27.42 -2.13 7.45
CA GLY A 110 -28.62 -1.61 6.79
C GLY A 110 -29.00 -0.16 7.08
N ASN A 111 -29.82 0.39 6.20
CA ASN A 111 -30.40 1.74 6.30
C ASN A 111 -31.55 1.77 7.29
N GLY A 112 -31.31 2.23 8.50
CA GLY A 112 -32.38 2.76 9.36
C GLY A 112 -33.06 1.82 10.34
N LYS A 113 -32.85 0.51 10.38
CA LYS A 113 -33.18 -0.38 11.49
C LYS A 113 -31.93 -1.03 12.03
N ARG A 114 -31.72 -0.95 13.33
CA ARG A 114 -30.59 -1.53 14.06
C ARG A 114 -30.58 -3.07 13.95
N ALA A 115 -30.18 -3.59 12.81
CA ALA A 115 -29.73 -4.98 12.75
C ALA A 115 -28.23 -4.94 13.04
N THR A 116 -27.81 -5.50 14.15
CA THR A 116 -26.41 -5.71 14.50
C THR A 116 -26.06 -7.13 14.06
N ASP A 117 -25.05 -7.28 13.24
CA ASP A 117 -24.45 -8.58 12.97
C ASP A 117 -23.17 -8.69 13.80
N SER A 118 -22.90 -9.86 14.37
CA SER A 118 -21.71 -10.08 15.18
C SER A 118 -21.02 -11.37 14.75
N TRP A 119 -19.70 -11.30 14.60
CA TRP A 119 -18.90 -12.46 14.27
C TRP A 119 -17.53 -12.43 14.96
N ALA A 120 -16.94 -13.61 15.12
CA ALA A 120 -15.59 -13.74 15.64
C ALA A 120 -14.56 -13.35 14.56
N VAL A 121 -13.57 -12.55 14.94
CA VAL A 121 -12.45 -12.13 14.13
C VAL A 121 -11.17 -12.51 14.85
N ASP A 122 -10.28 -13.23 14.20
CA ASP A 122 -8.94 -13.50 14.72
C ASP A 122 -8.04 -12.31 14.42
N VAL A 123 -7.58 -11.64 15.49
CA VAL A 123 -6.70 -10.47 15.38
C VAL A 123 -5.29 -10.88 15.78
N THR A 124 -4.36 -10.74 14.87
CA THR A 124 -2.95 -11.10 15.07
C THR A 124 -2.08 -9.85 15.00
N TRP A 125 -1.27 -9.64 16.03
CA TRP A 125 -0.22 -8.62 16.05
C TRP A 125 1.13 -9.28 15.85
N PHE A 126 1.87 -8.78 14.87
CA PHE A 126 3.27 -9.12 14.68
C PHE A 126 4.12 -8.06 15.37
N GLY A 127 4.99 -8.51 16.28
CA GLY A 127 5.91 -7.63 17.00
C GLY A 127 7.11 -7.22 16.13
N ASP A 128 7.98 -6.41 16.72
CA ASP A 128 9.16 -5.91 16.03
C ASP A 128 10.09 -7.06 15.63
N PRO A 129 10.52 -7.13 14.37
CA PRO A 129 11.52 -8.10 13.97
C PRO A 129 12.87 -7.77 14.63
N SER A 130 13.42 -8.75 15.36
CA SER A 130 14.67 -8.57 16.15
C SER A 130 15.93 -8.54 15.30
N VAL A 131 15.87 -9.11 14.10
CA VAL A 131 16.96 -9.12 13.11
C VAL A 131 16.37 -8.78 11.75
N VAL A 132 16.90 -7.72 11.14
CA VAL A 132 16.50 -7.26 9.81
C VAL A 132 17.75 -6.89 9.04
N GLU A 133 18.09 -7.68 8.03
CA GLU A 133 19.21 -7.41 7.14
C GLU A 133 18.70 -7.24 5.69
N ARG A 134 19.45 -6.49 4.90
CA ARG A 134 19.09 -6.22 3.49
C ARG A 134 18.94 -7.50 2.66
N GLN A 135 19.78 -8.50 2.93
CA GLN A 135 19.74 -9.80 2.27
C GLN A 135 18.48 -10.62 2.62
N ASP A 136 17.80 -10.30 3.74
CA ASP A 136 16.60 -11.03 4.18
C ASP A 136 15.33 -10.56 3.49
N LEU A 137 15.38 -9.45 2.74
CA LEU A 137 14.19 -8.84 2.14
C LEU A 137 13.48 -9.78 1.17
N ASP A 138 14.23 -10.48 0.31
CA ASP A 138 13.65 -11.41 -0.67
C ASP A 138 12.96 -12.58 0.02
N ASP A 139 13.59 -13.18 1.03
CA ASP A 139 12.99 -14.26 1.83
C ASP A 139 11.79 -13.76 2.63
N ALA A 140 11.83 -12.54 3.14
CA ALA A 140 10.70 -11.94 3.86
C ALA A 140 9.50 -11.66 2.95
N GLN A 141 9.72 -11.29 1.69
CA GLN A 141 8.69 -11.19 0.67
C GLN A 141 8.09 -12.56 0.34
N GLY A 142 8.92 -13.59 0.17
CA GLY A 142 8.48 -14.96 -0.03
C GLY A 142 7.61 -15.47 1.14
N ARG A 143 8.04 -15.23 2.38
CA ARG A 143 7.26 -15.58 3.59
C ARG A 143 5.90 -14.91 3.63
N ARG A 144 5.82 -13.61 3.28
CA ARG A 144 4.55 -12.90 3.19
C ARG A 144 3.61 -13.56 2.19
N ILE A 145 4.08 -13.83 0.98
CA ILE A 145 3.29 -14.49 -0.07
C ILE A 145 2.81 -15.86 0.40
N THR A 146 3.71 -16.67 0.97
CA THR A 146 3.38 -17.98 1.52
C THR A 146 2.29 -17.86 2.60
N ALA A 147 2.44 -16.92 3.54
CA ALA A 147 1.45 -16.70 4.60
C ALA A 147 0.07 -16.29 4.05
N MET A 148 0.03 -15.42 3.04
CA MET A 148 -1.23 -15.02 2.41
C MET A 148 -1.92 -16.18 1.69
N LEU A 149 -1.16 -17.00 0.97
CA LEU A 149 -1.68 -18.20 0.29
C LEU A 149 -2.19 -19.26 1.28
N ASP A 150 -1.48 -19.44 2.40
CA ASP A 150 -1.87 -20.35 3.49
C ASP A 150 -3.15 -19.86 4.17
N GLU A 151 -3.28 -18.56 4.42
CA GLU A 151 -4.46 -17.94 5.02
C GLU A 151 -5.71 -18.11 4.15
N ALA A 152 -5.54 -18.04 2.82
CA ALA A 152 -6.61 -18.32 1.88
C ALA A 152 -6.88 -19.83 1.69
N GLY A 153 -5.93 -20.69 2.10
CA GLY A 153 -6.02 -22.14 1.93
C GLY A 153 -5.80 -22.60 0.49
N VAL A 154 -5.00 -21.86 -0.29
CA VAL A 154 -4.78 -22.13 -1.72
C VAL A 154 -4.11 -23.50 -1.94
N GLY A 155 -4.74 -24.33 -2.75
CA GLY A 155 -4.30 -25.67 -3.11
C GLY A 155 -4.62 -26.08 -4.54
N PRO A 156 -4.40 -27.38 -4.86
CA PRO A 156 -4.62 -27.88 -6.21
C PRO A 156 -6.07 -27.77 -6.67
N GLY A 157 -6.26 -27.20 -7.86
CA GLY A 157 -7.57 -27.04 -8.48
C GLY A 157 -8.29 -25.75 -8.17
N ASP A 158 -7.79 -24.95 -7.21
CA ASP A 158 -8.37 -23.65 -6.88
C ASP A 158 -8.19 -22.64 -8.01
N ARG A 159 -9.16 -21.75 -8.13
CA ARG A 159 -9.10 -20.58 -8.99
C ARG A 159 -8.73 -19.36 -8.19
N VAL A 160 -7.61 -18.76 -8.52
CA VAL A 160 -7.02 -17.63 -7.81
C VAL A 160 -7.07 -16.38 -8.67
N LEU A 161 -7.37 -15.23 -8.06
CA LEU A 161 -7.27 -13.91 -8.65
C LEU A 161 -6.24 -13.07 -7.90
N GLU A 162 -5.29 -12.48 -8.62
CA GLU A 162 -4.45 -11.40 -8.15
C GLU A 162 -4.90 -10.07 -8.78
N LEU A 163 -5.31 -9.10 -7.95
CA LEU A 163 -5.92 -7.83 -8.40
C LEU A 163 -5.48 -6.65 -7.53
N PRO A 164 -4.69 -5.72 -8.04
CA PRO A 164 -3.86 -5.87 -9.24
C PRO A 164 -2.67 -6.77 -8.97
N SER A 165 -1.90 -7.04 -10.00
CA SER A 165 -0.62 -7.73 -9.83
C SER A 165 0.32 -6.99 -8.89
N SER A 166 1.00 -7.73 -8.04
CA SER A 166 2.06 -7.22 -7.14
C SER A 166 3.48 -7.54 -7.63
N GLY A 167 3.61 -7.92 -8.90
CA GLY A 167 4.87 -8.31 -9.54
C GLY A 167 4.92 -9.79 -9.96
N GLY A 168 3.79 -10.53 -9.82
CA GLY A 168 3.61 -11.88 -10.34
C GLY A 168 4.20 -13.03 -9.52
N GLN A 169 4.95 -12.75 -8.43
CA GLN A 169 5.50 -13.83 -7.59
C GLN A 169 4.39 -14.59 -6.86
N LEU A 170 3.35 -13.90 -6.40
CA LEU A 170 2.18 -14.54 -5.77
C LEU A 170 1.49 -15.50 -6.75
N ALA A 171 1.31 -15.06 -8.00
CA ALA A 171 0.73 -15.90 -9.04
C ALA A 171 1.58 -17.14 -9.34
N VAL A 172 2.90 -16.99 -9.37
CA VAL A 172 3.84 -18.12 -9.54
C VAL A 172 3.70 -19.12 -8.40
N GLU A 173 3.75 -18.66 -7.14
CA GLU A 173 3.63 -19.52 -5.96
C GLU A 173 2.27 -20.23 -5.88
N ALA A 174 1.18 -19.54 -6.21
CA ALA A 174 -0.15 -20.14 -6.27
C ALA A 174 -0.22 -21.23 -7.37
N ALA A 175 0.36 -20.97 -8.54
CA ALA A 175 0.42 -21.95 -9.62
C ALA A 175 1.28 -23.18 -9.26
N LEU A 176 2.38 -22.99 -8.53
CA LEU A 176 3.21 -24.09 -8.01
C LEU A 176 2.47 -24.95 -6.99
N ARG A 177 1.46 -24.40 -6.29
CA ARG A 177 0.53 -25.15 -5.43
C ARG A 177 -0.55 -25.91 -6.21
N GLY A 178 -0.60 -25.76 -7.54
CA GLY A 178 -1.56 -26.42 -8.44
C GLY A 178 -2.85 -25.63 -8.69
N ALA A 179 -2.87 -24.35 -8.34
CA ALA A 179 -3.98 -23.46 -8.65
C ALA A 179 -3.92 -22.92 -10.09
N SER A 180 -5.09 -22.52 -10.62
CA SER A 180 -5.21 -21.72 -11.84
C SER A 180 -5.35 -20.27 -11.49
N VAL A 181 -4.50 -19.40 -12.03
CA VAL A 181 -4.38 -18.00 -11.60
C VAL A 181 -4.73 -17.05 -12.73
N ASP A 182 -5.63 -16.10 -12.46
CA ASP A 182 -5.83 -14.90 -13.26
C ASP A 182 -5.14 -13.72 -12.56
N VAL A 183 -4.31 -12.99 -13.32
CA VAL A 183 -3.64 -11.77 -12.87
C VAL A 183 -4.21 -10.59 -13.65
N LEU A 184 -4.82 -9.64 -12.98
CA LEU A 184 -5.33 -8.44 -13.63
C LEU A 184 -4.38 -7.26 -13.38
N THR A 185 -4.08 -6.51 -14.44
CA THR A 185 -3.32 -5.27 -14.39
C THR A 185 -3.88 -4.26 -15.36
N SER A 186 -3.67 -2.98 -15.10
CA SER A 186 -4.04 -1.88 -16.02
C SER A 186 -2.83 -1.29 -16.75
N ASP A 187 -1.65 -1.90 -16.59
CA ASP A 187 -0.38 -1.44 -17.17
C ASP A 187 0.20 -2.51 -18.08
N GLU A 188 0.55 -2.13 -19.31
CA GLU A 188 1.04 -3.06 -20.33
C GLU A 188 2.46 -3.54 -20.04
N ASP A 189 3.36 -2.62 -19.62
CA ASP A 189 4.75 -2.96 -19.29
C ASP A 189 4.79 -3.91 -18.09
N HIS A 190 3.92 -3.67 -17.11
CA HIS A 190 3.78 -4.55 -15.95
C HIS A 190 3.24 -5.94 -16.34
N ALA A 191 2.26 -6.00 -17.26
CA ALA A 191 1.77 -7.27 -17.79
C ALA A 191 2.87 -8.09 -18.45
N GLU A 192 3.70 -7.46 -19.29
CA GLU A 192 4.84 -8.11 -19.95
C GLU A 192 5.87 -8.65 -18.94
N ALA A 193 6.17 -7.87 -17.89
CA ALA A 193 7.10 -8.27 -16.83
C ALA A 193 6.58 -9.49 -16.04
N VAL A 194 5.29 -9.50 -15.69
CA VAL A 194 4.64 -10.63 -15.02
C VAL A 194 4.63 -11.87 -15.91
N GLU A 195 4.28 -11.73 -17.19
CA GLU A 195 4.32 -12.86 -18.14
C GLU A 195 5.74 -13.42 -18.31
N ALA A 196 6.77 -12.56 -18.35
CA ALA A 196 8.15 -13.00 -18.41
C ALA A 196 8.55 -13.82 -17.18
N ARG A 197 8.14 -13.38 -15.99
CA ARG A 197 8.36 -14.09 -14.72
C ARG A 197 7.65 -15.45 -14.72
N VAL A 198 6.39 -15.48 -15.09
CA VAL A 198 5.57 -16.70 -15.16
C VAL A 198 6.18 -17.72 -16.13
N ARG A 199 6.66 -17.26 -17.30
CA ARG A 199 7.37 -18.12 -18.27
C ARG A 199 8.69 -18.65 -17.69
N ALA A 200 9.47 -17.80 -17.03
CA ALA A 200 10.75 -18.20 -16.41
C ALA A 200 10.56 -19.24 -15.30
N ALA A 201 9.44 -19.17 -14.57
CA ALA A 201 9.07 -20.14 -13.54
C ALA A 201 8.47 -21.45 -14.10
N GLY A 202 8.22 -21.51 -15.41
CA GLY A 202 7.64 -22.71 -16.05
C GLY A 202 6.16 -22.95 -15.77
N VAL A 203 5.43 -21.94 -15.25
CA VAL A 203 4.00 -22.08 -14.86
C VAL A 203 3.04 -21.37 -15.83
N GLY A 204 3.49 -21.02 -17.03
CA GLY A 204 2.70 -20.27 -18.03
C GLY A 204 1.38 -20.94 -18.44
N GLY A 205 1.24 -22.26 -18.27
CA GLY A 205 -0.01 -22.97 -18.51
C GLY A 205 -1.07 -22.81 -17.43
N ALA A 206 -0.68 -22.35 -16.23
CA ALA A 206 -1.56 -22.19 -15.09
C ALA A 206 -1.87 -20.71 -14.75
N VAL A 207 -1.14 -19.76 -15.33
CA VAL A 207 -1.28 -18.32 -15.06
C VAL A 207 -1.69 -17.59 -16.33
N ARG A 208 -2.74 -16.78 -16.25
CA ARG A 208 -3.19 -15.89 -17.30
C ARG A 208 -3.12 -14.45 -16.85
N VAL A 209 -2.36 -13.61 -17.57
CA VAL A 209 -2.30 -12.18 -17.34
C VAL A 209 -3.29 -11.47 -18.26
N VAL A 210 -4.04 -10.51 -17.73
CA VAL A 210 -5.11 -9.82 -18.46
C VAL A 210 -5.06 -8.32 -18.20
N LEU A 211 -5.02 -7.55 -19.27
CA LEU A 211 -5.16 -6.10 -19.21
C LEU A 211 -6.62 -5.71 -19.00
N ILE A 212 -6.85 -4.77 -18.08
CA ILE A 212 -8.16 -4.21 -17.80
C ILE A 212 -8.12 -2.68 -17.90
N ASP A 213 -9.26 -2.06 -18.18
CA ASP A 213 -9.38 -0.60 -18.21
C ASP A 213 -9.49 -0.06 -16.77
N GLY A 214 -8.39 0.43 -16.25
CA GLY A 214 -8.31 1.05 -14.92
C GLY A 214 -8.16 0.05 -13.77
N PRO A 215 -8.12 0.56 -12.52
CA PRO A 215 -7.65 -0.19 -11.35
C PRO A 215 -8.66 -1.21 -10.80
N ILE A 216 -9.93 -1.13 -11.17
CA ILE A 216 -11.01 -1.99 -10.68
C ILE A 216 -11.82 -2.50 -11.86
N PRO A 217 -11.89 -3.83 -12.08
CA PRO A 217 -12.62 -4.36 -13.22
C PRO A 217 -14.12 -4.18 -13.06
N SER A 218 -14.77 -3.60 -14.08
CA SER A 218 -16.22 -3.55 -14.14
C SER A 218 -16.82 -4.94 -14.40
N PRO A 219 -18.10 -5.19 -14.06
CA PRO A 219 -18.77 -6.47 -14.35
C PRO A 219 -18.81 -6.83 -15.83
N ARG A 220 -18.72 -5.84 -16.72
CA ARG A 220 -18.70 -6.07 -18.17
C ARG A 220 -17.33 -6.51 -18.69
N GLN A 221 -16.26 -6.02 -18.03
CA GLN A 221 -14.89 -6.38 -18.40
C GLN A 221 -14.49 -7.73 -17.81
N TRP A 222 -14.93 -8.01 -16.57
CA TRP A 222 -14.51 -9.21 -15.86
C TRP A 222 -15.60 -9.76 -14.94
N SER A 223 -15.94 -11.02 -15.14
CA SER A 223 -17.00 -11.71 -14.40
C SER A 223 -16.54 -13.06 -13.82
N GLY A 224 -15.24 -13.30 -13.70
CA GLY A 224 -14.69 -14.52 -13.11
C GLY A 224 -15.15 -14.71 -11.67
N ARG A 225 -15.16 -15.98 -11.23
CA ARG A 225 -15.42 -16.37 -9.82
C ARG A 225 -14.21 -17.14 -9.33
N TYR A 226 -13.87 -16.94 -8.04
CA TYR A 226 -12.58 -17.39 -7.50
C TYR A 226 -12.73 -17.97 -6.09
N ASP A 227 -11.95 -19.02 -5.82
CA ASP A 227 -11.80 -19.61 -4.49
C ASP A 227 -10.92 -18.72 -3.60
N ALA A 228 -9.93 -18.04 -4.22
CA ALA A 228 -9.11 -17.06 -3.50
C ALA A 228 -8.87 -15.78 -4.32
N ILE A 229 -8.90 -14.62 -3.63
CA ILE A 229 -8.59 -13.31 -4.22
C ILE A 229 -7.51 -12.63 -3.38
N PHE A 230 -6.49 -12.09 -4.05
CA PHE A 230 -5.40 -11.37 -3.42
C PHE A 230 -5.26 -9.95 -3.96
N SER A 231 -4.95 -9.02 -3.05
CA SER A 231 -4.56 -7.66 -3.39
C SER A 231 -3.52 -7.16 -2.39
N ILE A 232 -2.52 -6.44 -2.88
CA ILE A 232 -1.41 -5.97 -2.07
C ILE A 232 -1.23 -4.47 -2.28
N GLU A 233 -1.45 -3.71 -1.19
CA GLU A 233 -1.21 -2.28 -1.10
C GLU A 233 -1.77 -1.47 -2.29
N ARG A 234 -3.05 -1.74 -2.61
CA ARG A 234 -3.77 -1.06 -3.68
C ARG A 234 -4.93 -0.20 -3.18
N MET A 235 -5.60 -0.59 -2.10
CA MET A 235 -6.80 0.11 -1.64
C MET A 235 -6.53 1.58 -1.33
N GLU A 236 -5.38 1.90 -0.76
CA GLU A 236 -4.96 3.25 -0.42
C GLU A 236 -4.79 4.18 -1.63
N THR A 237 -4.54 3.64 -2.83
CA THR A 237 -4.36 4.42 -4.06
C THR A 237 -5.65 4.67 -4.83
N LEU A 238 -6.78 4.11 -4.37
CA LEU A 238 -8.08 4.17 -5.05
C LEU A 238 -8.94 5.36 -4.60
N GLY A 239 -8.52 6.07 -3.55
CA GLY A 239 -9.32 7.12 -2.91
C GLY A 239 -10.52 6.60 -2.12
N GLU A 240 -11.18 7.49 -1.40
CA GLU A 240 -12.32 7.13 -0.54
C GLU A 240 -13.48 6.47 -1.32
N GLY A 241 -13.79 6.98 -2.51
CA GLY A 241 -14.81 6.40 -3.38
C GLY A 241 -14.43 5.04 -3.96
N GLY A 242 -13.13 4.84 -4.24
CA GLY A 242 -12.59 3.62 -4.82
C GLY A 242 -12.63 2.42 -3.89
N LEU A 243 -12.40 2.62 -2.60
CA LEU A 243 -12.48 1.57 -1.58
C LEU A 243 -13.80 0.77 -1.67
N LYS A 244 -14.93 1.46 -1.70
CA LYS A 244 -16.25 0.84 -1.81
C LYS A 244 -16.42 0.04 -3.11
N HIS A 245 -15.96 0.62 -4.23
CA HIS A 245 -16.06 -0.06 -5.53
C HIS A 245 -15.18 -1.29 -5.59
N PHE A 246 -13.99 -1.22 -5.01
CA PHE A 246 -13.05 -2.33 -4.92
C PHE A 246 -13.62 -3.48 -4.09
N LEU A 247 -14.09 -3.23 -2.87
CA LEU A 247 -14.67 -4.26 -2.02
C LEU A 247 -15.92 -4.90 -2.63
N ARG A 248 -16.73 -4.13 -3.39
CA ARG A 248 -17.85 -4.69 -4.16
C ARG A 248 -17.40 -5.56 -5.33
N ALA A 249 -16.26 -5.23 -5.97
CA ALA A 249 -15.70 -6.08 -7.00
C ALA A 249 -15.20 -7.40 -6.42
N VAL A 250 -14.53 -7.37 -5.27
CA VAL A 250 -14.12 -8.56 -4.52
C VAL A 250 -15.32 -9.41 -4.15
N ASP A 251 -16.36 -8.83 -3.52
CA ASP A 251 -17.62 -9.51 -3.14
C ASP A 251 -18.29 -10.23 -4.33
N ARG A 252 -18.32 -9.56 -5.49
CA ARG A 252 -18.89 -10.12 -6.72
C ARG A 252 -18.10 -11.31 -7.25
N MET A 253 -16.76 -11.27 -7.13
CA MET A 253 -15.87 -12.27 -7.73
C MET A 253 -15.49 -13.40 -6.79
N LEU A 254 -15.73 -13.28 -5.50
CA LEU A 254 -15.44 -14.31 -4.52
C LEU A 254 -16.54 -15.37 -4.50
N ASP A 255 -16.17 -16.65 -4.53
CA ASP A 255 -17.11 -17.75 -4.41
C ASP A 255 -17.59 -17.96 -2.97
N GLU A 256 -18.71 -18.70 -2.76
CA GLU A 256 -19.37 -18.85 -1.47
C GLU A 256 -18.46 -19.44 -0.37
N GLY A 257 -17.53 -20.33 -0.73
CA GLY A 257 -16.53 -20.90 0.19
C GLY A 257 -15.17 -20.18 0.16
N GLY A 258 -15.04 -19.15 -0.70
CA GLY A 258 -13.77 -18.52 -0.98
C GLY A 258 -13.29 -17.57 0.10
N ARG A 259 -12.00 -17.17 0.01
CA ARG A 259 -11.38 -16.19 0.88
C ARG A 259 -10.64 -15.13 0.07
N ALA A 260 -10.79 -13.85 0.45
CA ALA A 260 -9.96 -12.80 -0.09
C ALA A 260 -8.99 -12.31 0.98
N VAL A 261 -7.68 -12.31 0.67
CA VAL A 261 -6.63 -11.81 1.57
C VAL A 261 -6.09 -10.52 0.96
N ILE A 262 -6.36 -9.41 1.62
CA ILE A 262 -6.03 -8.06 1.14
C ILE A 262 -5.07 -7.41 2.11
N GLN A 263 -3.85 -7.13 1.64
CA GLN A 263 -2.88 -6.33 2.37
C GLN A 263 -3.00 -4.87 1.96
N THR A 264 -3.03 -3.95 2.92
CA THR A 264 -3.12 -2.51 2.67
C THR A 264 -2.52 -1.72 3.82
N CYS A 265 -1.99 -0.55 3.52
CA CYS A 265 -1.61 0.41 4.55
C CYS A 265 -2.86 1.15 5.05
N VAL A 266 -2.95 1.30 6.37
CA VAL A 266 -4.04 2.01 7.03
C VAL A 266 -3.51 3.12 7.93
N SER A 267 -4.28 4.19 8.06
CA SER A 267 -3.99 5.21 9.08
C SER A 267 -4.48 4.73 10.44
N THR A 268 -3.68 4.95 11.47
CA THR A 268 -4.03 4.68 12.85
C THR A 268 -4.64 5.91 13.53
N GLU A 269 -5.07 5.76 14.78
CA GLU A 269 -5.52 6.88 15.61
C GLU A 269 -4.39 7.89 15.92
N LEU A 270 -3.13 7.48 15.74
CA LEU A 270 -1.97 8.35 15.94
C LEU A 270 -1.72 9.30 14.76
N MET A 271 -2.39 9.09 13.61
CA MET A 271 -2.20 9.88 12.41
C MET A 271 -2.60 11.35 12.62
N ARG A 272 -1.60 12.21 12.63
CA ARG A 272 -1.75 13.66 12.82
C ARG A 272 -2.20 14.37 11.55
N GLU A 273 -2.81 15.53 11.69
CA GLU A 273 -3.19 16.37 10.54
C GLU A 273 -1.97 16.82 9.75
N THR A 274 -0.90 17.23 10.42
CA THR A 274 0.36 17.61 9.78
C THR A 274 0.95 16.48 8.92
N SER A 275 0.78 15.23 9.35
CA SER A 275 1.21 14.05 8.59
C SER A 275 0.33 13.81 7.35
N ARG A 276 -0.98 14.06 7.46
CA ARG A 276 -1.91 14.01 6.32
C ARG A 276 -1.57 15.05 5.25
N GLU A 277 -1.19 16.25 5.68
CA GLU A 277 -0.75 17.34 4.81
C GLU A 277 0.62 17.06 4.17
N ALA A 278 1.54 16.44 4.92
CA ALA A 278 2.84 16.04 4.38
C ALA A 278 2.72 15.04 3.21
N LEU A 279 1.64 14.26 3.16
CA LEU A 279 1.35 13.35 2.07
C LEU A 279 0.86 14.06 0.77
N ASP A 280 0.63 15.37 0.78
CA ASP A 280 0.18 16.10 -0.42
C ASP A 280 1.20 16.04 -1.55
N VAL A 281 2.49 15.92 -1.27
CA VAL A 281 3.51 15.70 -2.30
C VAL A 281 3.27 14.39 -3.07
N MET A 282 2.80 13.34 -2.38
CA MET A 282 2.50 12.07 -3.04
C MET A 282 1.25 12.18 -3.90
N ARG A 283 0.25 12.92 -3.44
CA ARG A 283 -0.97 13.20 -4.22
C ARG A 283 -0.68 14.08 -5.44
N ALA A 284 0.21 15.04 -5.28
CA ALA A 284 0.58 15.95 -6.37
C ALA A 284 1.37 15.27 -7.50
N TYR A 285 2.25 14.30 -7.16
CA TYR A 285 3.25 13.83 -8.11
C TYR A 285 3.22 12.33 -8.40
N VAL A 286 2.56 11.50 -7.56
CA VAL A 286 2.59 10.05 -7.72
C VAL A 286 1.19 9.44 -7.74
N TRP A 287 0.39 9.61 -6.68
CA TRP A 287 -0.93 9.01 -6.54
C TRP A 287 -1.97 10.07 -6.15
N PRO A 288 -2.62 10.73 -7.13
CA PRO A 288 -3.61 11.79 -6.86
C PRO A 288 -4.73 11.39 -5.90
N ALA A 289 -5.13 10.13 -5.93
CA ALA A 289 -6.19 9.59 -5.08
C ALA A 289 -5.69 8.95 -3.77
N LEU A 290 -4.41 9.10 -3.40
CA LEU A 290 -3.86 8.49 -2.19
C LEU A 290 -4.65 8.88 -0.92
N ALA A 291 -5.20 7.86 -0.24
CA ALA A 291 -5.96 8.02 0.99
C ALA A 291 -5.81 6.78 1.88
N TYR A 292 -5.15 6.95 3.00
CA TYR A 292 -5.05 5.87 4.01
C TYR A 292 -6.34 5.82 4.83
N SER A 293 -7.19 4.85 4.52
CA SER A 293 -8.39 4.56 5.32
C SER A 293 -7.98 4.03 6.70
N THR A 294 -8.83 4.24 7.69
CA THR A 294 -8.69 3.53 8.98
C THR A 294 -9.21 2.09 8.86
N ALA A 295 -8.72 1.19 9.70
CA ALA A 295 -9.25 -0.17 9.79
C ALA A 295 -10.77 -0.16 10.06
N GLU A 296 -11.24 0.77 10.91
CA GLU A 296 -12.67 0.92 11.19
C GLU A 296 -13.47 1.30 9.94
N ASN A 297 -12.99 2.25 9.14
CA ASN A 297 -13.66 2.60 7.89
C ASN A 297 -13.73 1.41 6.92
N ILE A 298 -12.68 0.59 6.83
CA ILE A 298 -12.69 -0.63 6.01
C ILE A 298 -13.76 -1.60 6.50
N ARG A 299 -13.86 -1.82 7.82
CA ARG A 299 -14.90 -2.66 8.43
C ARG A 299 -16.31 -2.14 8.11
N GLU A 300 -16.53 -0.84 8.30
CA GLU A 300 -17.82 -0.20 8.02
C GLU A 300 -18.23 -0.30 6.56
N VAL A 301 -17.31 0.01 5.63
CA VAL A 301 -17.58 -0.07 4.19
C VAL A 301 -17.88 -1.49 3.78
N THR A 302 -17.13 -2.47 4.30
CA THR A 302 -17.36 -3.89 4.07
C THR A 302 -18.78 -4.29 4.51
N ALA A 303 -19.13 -3.98 5.76
CA ALA A 303 -20.41 -4.37 6.32
C ALA A 303 -21.62 -3.71 5.64
N LYS A 304 -21.50 -2.40 5.31
CA LYS A 304 -22.59 -1.61 4.72
C LYS A 304 -22.81 -1.86 3.24
N HIS A 305 -21.77 -2.26 2.51
CA HIS A 305 -21.81 -2.23 1.04
C HIS A 305 -21.51 -3.55 0.34
N THR A 306 -21.20 -4.59 1.10
CA THR A 306 -20.90 -5.94 0.58
C THR A 306 -21.61 -7.02 1.39
N LYS A 307 -21.54 -8.25 0.89
CA LYS A 307 -21.92 -9.46 1.63
C LYS A 307 -20.71 -10.15 2.26
N LEU A 308 -19.61 -9.44 2.41
CA LEU A 308 -18.39 -9.97 3.01
C LEU A 308 -18.38 -9.75 4.52
N ALA A 309 -17.77 -10.67 5.26
CA ALA A 309 -17.33 -10.54 6.63
C ALA A 309 -15.81 -10.62 6.70
N ILE A 310 -15.21 -9.85 7.61
CA ILE A 310 -13.78 -9.98 7.92
C ILE A 310 -13.63 -11.09 8.96
N SER A 311 -12.89 -12.14 8.67
CA SER A 311 -12.65 -13.27 9.56
C SER A 311 -11.31 -13.21 10.29
N ALA A 312 -10.33 -12.51 9.73
CA ALA A 312 -9.06 -12.25 10.39
C ALA A 312 -8.48 -10.89 10.02
N GLU A 313 -7.71 -10.33 10.94
CA GLU A 313 -6.97 -9.07 10.81
C GLU A 313 -5.54 -9.27 11.32
N ASN A 314 -4.55 -9.06 10.48
CA ASN A 314 -3.15 -9.19 10.84
C ASN A 314 -2.50 -7.81 10.81
N HIS A 315 -1.93 -7.36 11.92
CA HIS A 315 -1.21 -6.10 12.07
C HIS A 315 0.28 -6.31 11.84
N LEU A 316 0.82 -5.67 10.82
CA LEU A 316 2.20 -5.78 10.34
C LEU A 316 2.95 -4.43 10.35
N GLY A 317 2.50 -3.46 11.13
CA GLY A 317 3.09 -2.10 11.14
C GLY A 317 4.57 -2.09 11.45
N SER A 318 5.04 -2.91 12.39
CA SER A 318 6.47 -3.05 12.69
C SER A 318 7.27 -3.66 11.53
N HIS A 319 6.65 -4.52 10.73
CA HIS A 319 7.27 -5.05 9.51
C HIS A 319 7.32 -4.01 8.38
N LEU A 320 6.30 -3.15 8.27
CA LEU A 320 6.34 -1.99 7.37
C LEU A 320 7.48 -1.06 7.75
N ALA A 321 7.60 -0.70 9.04
CA ALA A 321 8.67 0.12 9.57
C ALA A 321 10.06 -0.48 9.30
N ALA A 322 10.19 -1.81 9.31
CA ALA A 322 11.43 -2.51 9.00
C ALA A 322 11.70 -2.62 7.48
N THR A 323 10.66 -2.68 6.64
CA THR A 323 10.77 -2.85 5.19
C THR A 323 11.26 -1.55 4.51
N ILE A 324 10.71 -0.40 4.88
CA ILE A 324 10.95 0.87 4.18
C ILE A 324 12.42 1.30 4.24
N PRO A 325 13.15 1.20 5.37
CA PRO A 325 14.58 1.51 5.39
C PRO A 325 15.41 0.64 4.43
N LEU A 326 15.03 -0.62 4.24
CA LEU A 326 15.68 -1.51 3.27
C LEU A 326 15.43 -1.07 1.84
N TRP A 327 14.20 -0.66 1.53
CA TRP A 327 13.86 -0.09 0.23
C TRP A 327 14.66 1.18 -0.07
N ARG A 328 14.79 2.08 0.91
CA ARG A 328 15.61 3.28 0.80
C ARG A 328 17.07 2.93 0.53
N ALA A 329 17.64 2.02 1.31
CA ALA A 329 19.02 1.57 1.14
C ALA A 329 19.24 0.93 -0.25
N ASN A 330 18.27 0.16 -0.75
CA ASN A 330 18.32 -0.42 -2.08
C ASN A 330 18.29 0.65 -3.16
N PHE A 331 17.39 1.62 -3.05
CA PHE A 331 17.25 2.71 -4.01
C PHE A 331 18.51 3.59 -4.06
N ALA A 332 19.00 4.02 -2.90
CA ALA A 332 20.23 4.81 -2.80
C ALA A 332 21.45 4.09 -3.39
N ALA A 333 21.59 2.78 -3.15
CA ALA A 333 22.69 2.00 -3.70
C ALA A 333 22.64 1.86 -5.24
N ARG A 334 21.48 2.09 -5.85
CA ARG A 334 21.25 1.96 -7.30
C ARG A 334 21.07 3.29 -8.03
N GLU A 335 21.54 4.39 -7.46
CA GLU A 335 21.39 5.74 -8.04
C GLU A 335 21.84 5.83 -9.51
N ARG A 336 22.97 5.20 -9.86
CA ARG A 336 23.46 5.18 -11.24
C ARG A 336 22.54 4.39 -12.17
N GLN A 337 21.96 3.29 -11.69
CA GLN A 337 21.00 2.48 -12.46
C GLN A 337 19.70 3.27 -12.67
N ALA A 338 19.24 3.97 -11.63
CA ALA A 338 18.08 4.85 -11.73
C ALA A 338 18.28 5.94 -12.80
N ALA A 339 19.45 6.58 -12.82
CA ALA A 339 19.80 7.58 -13.85
C ALA A 339 19.85 6.96 -15.26
N ALA A 340 20.42 5.76 -15.40
CA ALA A 340 20.47 5.05 -16.67
C ALA A 340 19.08 4.59 -17.17
N ALA A 341 18.14 4.31 -16.25
CA ALA A 341 16.75 3.99 -16.55
C ALA A 341 15.89 5.23 -16.88
N GLY A 342 16.49 6.42 -16.89
CA GLY A 342 15.79 7.65 -17.29
C GLY A 342 15.15 8.42 -16.14
N PHE A 343 15.29 7.97 -14.88
CA PHE A 343 14.83 8.72 -13.72
C PHE A 343 15.74 9.91 -13.45
N ASP A 344 15.26 11.10 -13.71
CA ASP A 344 16.01 12.34 -13.54
C ASP A 344 16.31 12.66 -12.05
N PRO A 345 17.18 13.65 -11.76
CA PRO A 345 17.51 14.00 -10.38
C PRO A 345 16.30 14.42 -9.54
N VAL A 346 15.32 15.12 -10.12
CA VAL A 346 14.13 15.57 -9.41
C VAL A 346 13.26 14.38 -9.00
N PHE A 347 13.07 13.43 -9.94
CA PHE A 347 12.32 12.21 -9.64
C PHE A 347 13.03 11.35 -8.57
N ARG A 348 14.37 11.22 -8.64
CA ARG A 348 15.13 10.46 -7.64
C ARG A 348 14.98 11.10 -6.24
N ARG A 349 15.00 12.43 -6.14
CA ARG A 349 14.73 13.16 -4.89
C ARG A 349 13.28 12.95 -4.41
N LEU A 350 12.31 12.94 -5.33
CA LEU A 350 10.92 12.64 -4.99
C LEU A 350 10.80 11.24 -4.37
N TRP A 351 11.46 10.25 -4.97
CA TRP A 351 11.37 8.88 -4.48
C TRP A 351 12.06 8.70 -3.12
N GLU A 352 13.22 9.31 -2.91
CA GLU A 352 13.90 9.34 -1.61
C GLU A 352 13.05 10.07 -0.54
N TYR A 353 12.43 11.19 -0.89
CA TYR A 353 11.55 11.92 0.01
C TYR A 353 10.32 11.09 0.39
N GLN A 354 9.71 10.44 -0.59
CA GLN A 354 8.58 9.53 -0.42
C GLN A 354 8.90 8.42 0.58
N LEU A 355 9.97 7.67 0.33
CA LEU A 355 10.38 6.56 1.21
C LEU A 355 10.73 7.06 2.61
N SER A 356 11.38 8.22 2.72
CA SER A 356 11.74 8.84 4.00
C SER A 356 10.52 9.29 4.80
N LEU A 357 9.53 9.88 4.12
CA LEU A 357 8.27 10.30 4.77
C LEU A 357 7.49 9.09 5.28
N HIS A 358 7.32 8.05 4.44
CA HIS A 358 6.62 6.84 4.84
C HIS A 358 7.35 6.07 5.95
N GLN A 359 8.69 6.10 5.97
CA GLN A 359 9.47 5.56 7.07
C GLN A 359 9.10 6.26 8.39
N CYS A 360 9.07 7.60 8.41
CA CYS A 360 8.68 8.35 9.60
C CYS A 360 7.26 7.99 10.08
N LEU A 361 6.31 7.88 9.15
CA LEU A 361 4.92 7.56 9.49
C LEU A 361 4.75 6.13 10.01
N ALA A 362 5.51 5.18 9.46
CA ALA A 362 5.51 3.80 9.93
C ALA A 362 6.20 3.66 11.30
N GLU A 363 7.38 4.27 11.49
CA GLU A 363 8.13 4.25 12.76
C GLU A 363 7.39 4.96 13.89
N SER A 364 6.62 6.01 13.60
CA SER A 364 5.78 6.70 14.59
C SER A 364 4.46 5.97 14.89
N GLY A 365 4.16 4.87 14.18
CA GLY A 365 2.91 4.13 14.30
C GLY A 365 1.69 4.86 13.70
N GLU A 366 1.88 5.94 12.95
CA GLU A 366 0.82 6.66 12.25
C GLU A 366 0.27 5.88 11.06
N LEU A 367 1.09 5.01 10.47
CA LEU A 367 0.69 4.01 9.49
C LEU A 367 0.90 2.60 10.06
N ASP A 368 -0.09 1.74 9.85
CA ASP A 368 0.01 0.30 10.01
C ASP A 368 -0.13 -0.36 8.64
N CYS A 369 0.50 -1.50 8.44
CA CYS A 369 0.22 -2.39 7.34
C CYS A 369 -0.65 -3.53 7.86
N MET A 370 -1.82 -3.73 7.27
CA MET A 370 -2.75 -4.76 7.71
C MET A 370 -3.08 -5.74 6.59
N GLN A 371 -3.25 -7.00 6.96
CA GLN A 371 -3.89 -7.99 6.10
C GLN A 371 -5.29 -8.28 6.64
N PHE A 372 -6.31 -8.09 5.81
CA PHE A 372 -7.69 -8.43 6.09
C PHE A 372 -8.06 -9.70 5.34
N VAL A 373 -8.65 -10.65 6.04
CA VAL A 373 -9.20 -11.88 5.45
C VAL A 373 -10.71 -11.76 5.36
N PHE A 374 -11.20 -11.67 4.15
CA PHE A 374 -12.63 -11.57 3.85
C PHE A 374 -13.19 -12.93 3.45
N ARG A 375 -14.41 -13.19 3.89
CA ARG A 375 -15.22 -14.35 3.45
C ARG A 375 -16.66 -13.91 3.19
N PRO A 376 -17.42 -14.60 2.33
CA PRO A 376 -18.84 -14.37 2.21
C PRO A 376 -19.55 -14.57 3.55
N ARG A 377 -20.54 -13.74 3.85
CA ARG A 377 -21.47 -14.00 4.96
C ARG A 377 -22.35 -15.16 4.57
N GLY A 378 -22.45 -16.12 5.46
CA GLY A 378 -23.32 -17.27 5.29
C GLY A 378 -24.80 -16.89 5.37
#